data_3861d10b9408520d8dc2e864fab42a33
#
_entry.id   3861d10b9408520d8dc2e864fab42a33
#
_cell.length_a   1.000
_cell.length_b   1.000
_cell.length_c   1.000
_cell.angle_alpha   90.00
_cell.angle_beta   90.00
_cell.angle_gamma   90.00
#
_symmetry.space_group_name_H-M   'P 1'
#
loop_
_entity.id
_entity.type
_entity.pdbx_description
1 polymer ?
#
loop_
_entity_poly.entity_id
_entity_poly.type
_entity_poly.pdbx_seq_one_letter_code
_entity_poly.pdbx_strand_id
1 'polypeptide(L)'
;MTPFELLEPGSLAEAIKLLDPEDSDIRPIAGGTALMLMMKAGVFRPRCLVSLRKLPPELSRISAGSGGELAIGAMCPLSRVERSADVARVAPVIPRAMLRLSNVRVRNVATVGGCLAHGDPHMDLPPILIALGAQVSAVHPKGERRIAVEDLFAGYFETILQKNELISELRIPPQGGARTAYCKVTTGSAEDWPAVGVAVSVEQEGSVLKSARIVVSAATEKAMRLKGAEQALAGGAVDDQAFKRAGDAAADEVECISDVRGSAPYKRELVRVFVRRALRQALDGGGVAH
;
A
#
# COMPACT_ATOMS: atom_id res chain seq x y z
N MET A 1 -14.89 0.59 25.42
CA MET A 1 -15.36 0.98 24.07
C MET A 1 -16.72 1.62 24.23
N THR A 2 -16.97 2.77 23.63
CA THR A 2 -18.26 3.47 23.67
C THR A 2 -19.27 2.68 22.83
N PRO A 3 -20.57 2.60 23.22
CA PRO A 3 -21.62 2.05 22.38
C PRO A 3 -21.73 2.81 21.04
N PHE A 4 -22.03 2.10 19.98
CA PHE A 4 -22.22 2.65 18.64
C PHE A 4 -23.36 1.90 17.92
N GLU A 5 -24.00 2.57 16.97
CA GLU A 5 -24.96 1.98 16.06
C GLU A 5 -24.22 1.26 14.92
N LEU A 6 -24.74 0.12 14.44
CA LEU A 6 -24.22 -0.61 13.30
C LEU A 6 -25.25 -0.69 12.19
N LEU A 7 -24.99 -0.02 11.06
CA LEU A 7 -25.80 -0.08 9.84
C LEU A 7 -25.17 -1.05 8.85
N GLU A 8 -25.98 -1.87 8.20
CA GLU A 8 -25.52 -2.90 7.27
C GLU A 8 -26.19 -2.77 5.88
N PRO A 9 -25.74 -1.81 5.06
CA PRO A 9 -26.27 -1.61 3.71
C PRO A 9 -26.05 -2.82 2.80
N GLY A 10 -27.00 -3.06 1.89
CA GLY A 10 -26.93 -4.13 0.89
C GLY A 10 -26.27 -3.71 -0.43
N SER A 11 -25.99 -2.42 -0.64
CA SER A 11 -25.38 -1.91 -1.85
C SER A 11 -24.36 -0.80 -1.56
N LEU A 12 -23.42 -0.58 -2.50
CA LEU A 12 -22.43 0.49 -2.39
C LEU A 12 -23.11 1.88 -2.38
N ALA A 13 -24.14 2.06 -3.20
CA ALA A 13 -24.89 3.31 -3.25
C ALA A 13 -25.61 3.63 -1.92
N GLU A 14 -26.18 2.61 -1.29
CA GLU A 14 -26.77 2.73 0.05
C GLU A 14 -25.70 3.06 1.10
N ALA A 15 -24.56 2.36 1.08
CA ALA A 15 -23.45 2.61 2.00
C ALA A 15 -22.97 4.06 1.90
N ILE A 16 -22.77 4.58 0.69
CA ILE A 16 -22.34 5.95 0.43
C ILE A 16 -23.38 6.97 0.93
N LYS A 17 -24.68 6.68 0.75
CA LYS A 17 -25.76 7.56 1.21
C LYS A 17 -25.85 7.64 2.74
N LEU A 18 -25.44 6.59 3.45
CA LEU A 18 -25.41 6.55 4.91
C LEU A 18 -24.20 7.29 5.49
N LEU A 19 -23.19 7.59 4.70
CA LEU A 19 -22.02 8.36 5.11
C LEU A 19 -22.29 9.84 4.91
N ASP A 20 -22.43 10.57 6.03
CA ASP A 20 -22.63 12.02 5.99
C ASP A 20 -21.26 12.72 5.95
N PRO A 21 -20.96 13.55 4.92
CA PRO A 21 -19.72 14.28 4.83
C PRO A 21 -19.53 15.33 5.94
N GLU A 22 -20.63 15.79 6.54
CA GLU A 22 -20.59 16.77 7.64
C GLU A 22 -20.46 16.10 9.02
N ASP A 23 -20.74 14.80 9.13
CA ASP A 23 -20.67 14.06 10.37
C ASP A 23 -19.45 13.10 10.40
N SER A 24 -18.43 13.50 11.16
CA SER A 24 -17.22 12.70 11.35
C SER A 24 -17.42 11.48 12.25
N ASP A 25 -18.53 11.37 12.96
CA ASP A 25 -18.81 10.27 13.87
C ASP A 25 -19.52 9.08 13.18
N ILE A 26 -19.86 9.23 11.90
CA ILE A 26 -20.30 8.13 11.03
C ILE A 26 -19.12 7.64 10.22
N ARG A 27 -18.76 6.35 10.36
CA ARG A 27 -17.58 5.78 9.71
C ARG A 27 -17.85 4.47 8.98
N PRO A 28 -17.25 4.26 7.79
CA PRO A 28 -17.30 2.96 7.16
C PRO A 28 -16.41 1.96 7.91
N ILE A 29 -16.85 0.71 7.99
CA ILE A 29 -16.07 -0.39 8.51
C ILE A 29 -16.08 -1.57 7.53
N ALA A 30 -14.89 -1.96 7.05
CA ALA A 30 -14.67 -3.15 6.24
C ALA A 30 -14.22 -4.31 7.13
N GLY A 31 -12.94 -4.68 7.13
CA GLY A 31 -12.38 -5.71 8.01
C GLY A 31 -12.30 -5.29 9.49
N GLY A 32 -12.23 -4.00 9.77
CA GLY A 32 -12.21 -3.44 11.13
C GLY A 32 -10.90 -3.65 11.90
N THR A 33 -9.87 -4.23 11.30
CA THR A 33 -8.62 -4.59 11.99
C THR A 33 -7.87 -3.40 12.58
N ALA A 34 -7.89 -2.25 11.93
CA ALA A 34 -7.31 -1.02 12.43
C ALA A 34 -8.32 -0.20 13.25
N LEU A 35 -9.51 0.06 12.69
CA LEU A 35 -10.54 0.89 13.34
C LEU A 35 -10.92 0.37 14.72
N MET A 36 -11.13 -0.94 14.88
CA MET A 36 -11.48 -1.53 16.18
C MET A 36 -10.35 -1.38 17.23
N LEU A 37 -9.08 -1.38 16.81
CA LEU A 37 -7.96 -1.11 17.73
C LEU A 37 -7.98 0.35 18.20
N MET A 38 -8.20 1.30 17.29
CA MET A 38 -8.31 2.73 17.62
C MET A 38 -9.51 2.99 18.56
N MET A 39 -10.64 2.33 18.33
CA MET A 39 -11.82 2.42 19.21
C MET A 39 -11.55 1.81 20.59
N LYS A 40 -10.85 0.68 20.68
CA LYS A 40 -10.46 0.06 21.96
C LYS A 40 -9.47 0.93 22.73
N ALA A 41 -8.54 1.57 22.04
CA ALA A 41 -7.60 2.53 22.63
C ALA A 41 -8.25 3.88 23.03
N GLY A 42 -9.53 4.08 22.64
CA GLY A 42 -10.25 5.32 22.94
C GLY A 42 -9.81 6.53 22.09
N VAL A 43 -8.95 6.32 21.10
CA VAL A 43 -8.48 7.33 20.14
C VAL A 43 -9.62 7.77 19.22
N PHE A 44 -10.52 6.83 18.91
CA PHE A 44 -11.64 7.07 18.01
C PHE A 44 -12.95 6.57 18.64
N ARG A 45 -14.02 7.38 18.58
CA ARG A 45 -15.30 7.09 19.23
C ARG A 45 -16.50 7.39 18.33
N PRO A 46 -16.62 6.68 17.18
CA PRO A 46 -17.74 6.90 16.27
C PRO A 46 -19.06 6.53 16.96
N ARG A 47 -20.11 7.31 16.69
CA ARG A 47 -21.47 6.99 17.14
C ARG A 47 -22.16 5.97 16.24
N CYS A 48 -21.73 5.87 14.97
CA CYS A 48 -22.31 4.95 13.98
C CYS A 48 -21.22 4.37 13.08
N LEU A 49 -21.32 3.05 12.83
CA LEU A 49 -20.51 2.33 11.87
C LEU A 49 -21.36 1.82 10.70
N VAL A 50 -20.94 2.12 9.47
CA VAL A 50 -21.55 1.60 8.23
C VAL A 50 -20.75 0.38 7.80
N SER A 51 -21.27 -0.80 8.04
CA SER A 51 -20.63 -2.07 7.75
C SER A 51 -20.66 -2.39 6.26
N LEU A 52 -19.51 -2.58 5.65
CA LEU A 52 -19.39 -2.93 4.24
C LEU A 52 -19.45 -4.46 3.99
N ARG A 53 -19.71 -5.27 5.02
CA ARG A 53 -19.67 -6.74 4.95
C ARG A 53 -20.76 -7.37 4.08
N LYS A 54 -21.91 -6.72 4.00
CA LYS A 54 -23.06 -7.21 3.21
C LYS A 54 -23.09 -6.66 1.79
N LEU A 55 -22.06 -5.90 1.39
CA LEU A 55 -21.96 -5.42 0.02
C LEU A 55 -21.81 -6.59 -0.97
N PRO A 56 -22.21 -6.38 -2.24
CA PRO A 56 -22.16 -7.41 -3.27
C PRO A 56 -20.79 -8.09 -3.40
N PRO A 57 -20.73 -9.41 -3.63
CA PRO A 57 -19.49 -10.20 -3.68
C PRO A 57 -18.55 -9.79 -4.82
N GLU A 58 -19.05 -9.05 -5.81
CA GLU A 58 -18.25 -8.46 -6.89
C GLU A 58 -17.16 -7.54 -6.34
N LEU A 59 -17.43 -6.84 -5.24
CA LEU A 59 -16.45 -5.98 -4.55
C LEU A 59 -15.32 -6.78 -3.86
N SER A 60 -15.38 -8.10 -3.88
CA SER A 60 -14.30 -8.99 -3.41
C SER A 60 -13.66 -9.80 -4.53
N ARG A 61 -14.02 -9.56 -5.80
CA ARG A 61 -13.48 -10.32 -6.94
C ARG A 61 -12.04 -9.95 -7.24
N ILE A 62 -11.28 -10.93 -7.69
CA ILE A 62 -9.98 -10.74 -8.32
C ILE A 62 -10.13 -11.18 -9.78
N SER A 63 -9.70 -10.36 -10.72
CA SER A 63 -9.72 -10.68 -12.14
C SER A 63 -8.50 -10.12 -12.84
N ALA A 64 -7.91 -10.93 -13.72
CA ALA A 64 -6.84 -10.51 -14.60
C ALA A 64 -7.38 -10.41 -16.02
N GLY A 65 -7.14 -9.29 -16.67
CA GLY A 65 -7.47 -9.09 -18.07
C GLY A 65 -6.47 -9.72 -19.03
N SER A 66 -6.85 -9.84 -20.28
CA SER A 66 -6.03 -10.40 -21.35
C SER A 66 -4.78 -9.56 -21.66
N GLY A 67 -4.82 -8.26 -21.36
CA GLY A 67 -3.71 -7.32 -21.48
C GLY A 67 -2.68 -7.40 -20.35
N GLY A 68 -2.92 -8.23 -19.31
CA GLY A 68 -2.03 -8.37 -18.15
C GLY A 68 -2.34 -7.39 -17.02
N GLU A 69 -3.41 -6.61 -17.10
CA GLU A 69 -3.93 -5.81 -15.99
C GLU A 69 -4.58 -6.70 -14.94
N LEU A 70 -4.57 -6.25 -13.69
CA LEU A 70 -5.18 -6.94 -12.55
C LEU A 70 -6.16 -6.00 -11.84
N ALA A 71 -7.40 -6.45 -11.66
CA ALA A 71 -8.42 -5.76 -10.88
C ALA A 71 -8.74 -6.55 -9.61
N ILE A 72 -8.77 -5.86 -8.47
CA ILE A 72 -9.02 -6.43 -7.15
C ILE A 72 -10.09 -5.59 -6.47
N GLY A 73 -11.25 -6.17 -6.17
CA GLY A 73 -12.31 -5.49 -5.43
C GLY A 73 -11.85 -5.05 -4.04
N ALA A 74 -12.28 -3.87 -3.61
CA ALA A 74 -11.84 -3.25 -2.37
C ALA A 74 -12.16 -4.08 -1.11
N MET A 75 -13.22 -4.90 -1.16
CA MET A 75 -13.62 -5.80 -0.07
C MET A 75 -12.89 -7.15 -0.09
N CYS A 76 -11.96 -7.36 -1.04
CA CYS A 76 -11.17 -8.59 -1.11
C CYS A 76 -10.27 -8.70 0.14
N PRO A 77 -10.35 -9.81 0.92
CA PRO A 77 -9.45 -10.03 2.05
C PRO A 77 -8.00 -10.19 1.59
N LEU A 78 -7.06 -9.68 2.38
CA LEU A 78 -5.63 -9.79 2.07
C LEU A 78 -5.17 -11.23 1.91
N SER A 79 -5.73 -12.17 2.68
CA SER A 79 -5.44 -13.61 2.55
C SER A 79 -5.89 -14.22 1.23
N ARG A 80 -6.89 -13.64 0.57
CA ARG A 80 -7.32 -14.07 -0.77
C ARG A 80 -6.38 -13.51 -1.84
N VAL A 81 -5.91 -12.26 -1.66
CA VAL A 81 -4.88 -11.66 -2.52
C VAL A 81 -3.58 -12.46 -2.44
N GLU A 82 -3.15 -12.84 -1.22
CA GLU A 82 -1.96 -13.67 -0.96
C GLU A 82 -1.98 -14.99 -1.74
N ARG A 83 -3.14 -15.64 -1.82
CA ARG A 83 -3.29 -16.99 -2.43
C ARG A 83 -3.75 -16.98 -3.89
N SER A 84 -3.95 -15.81 -4.48
CA SER A 84 -4.44 -15.71 -5.84
C SER A 84 -3.34 -16.02 -6.87
N ALA A 85 -3.59 -16.98 -7.74
CA ALA A 85 -2.72 -17.31 -8.85
C ALA A 85 -2.57 -16.13 -9.84
N ASP A 86 -3.64 -15.37 -10.08
CA ASP A 86 -3.61 -14.19 -10.94
C ASP A 86 -2.73 -13.09 -10.35
N VAL A 87 -2.82 -12.85 -9.04
CA VAL A 87 -1.93 -11.89 -8.35
C VAL A 87 -0.48 -12.36 -8.42
N ALA A 88 -0.21 -13.64 -8.17
CA ALA A 88 1.13 -14.20 -8.23
C ALA A 88 1.73 -14.10 -9.64
N ARG A 89 0.91 -14.21 -10.68
CA ARG A 89 1.33 -14.10 -12.08
C ARG A 89 1.62 -12.66 -12.51
N VAL A 90 0.75 -11.70 -12.15
CA VAL A 90 0.85 -10.30 -12.59
C VAL A 90 1.77 -9.48 -11.71
N ALA A 91 1.69 -9.66 -10.39
CA ALA A 91 2.40 -8.86 -9.39
C ALA A 91 2.96 -9.75 -8.27
N PRO A 92 3.96 -10.62 -8.56
CA PRO A 92 4.48 -11.61 -7.61
C PRO A 92 5.06 -11.01 -6.32
N VAL A 93 5.43 -9.75 -6.32
CA VAL A 93 5.89 -9.02 -5.13
C VAL A 93 4.81 -8.94 -4.06
N ILE A 94 3.52 -8.86 -4.43
CA ILE A 94 2.39 -8.74 -3.49
C ILE A 94 2.27 -9.99 -2.60
N PRO A 95 2.06 -11.21 -3.13
CA PRO A 95 1.92 -12.40 -2.29
C PRO A 95 3.19 -12.67 -1.46
N ARG A 96 4.38 -12.36 -1.97
CA ARG A 96 5.64 -12.47 -1.20
C ARG A 96 5.65 -11.53 0.01
N ALA A 97 5.25 -10.27 -0.17
CA ALA A 97 5.15 -9.30 0.92
C ALA A 97 4.08 -9.69 1.96
N MET A 98 2.95 -10.28 1.50
CA MET A 98 1.87 -10.72 2.38
C MET A 98 2.33 -11.76 3.43
N LEU A 99 3.34 -12.57 3.15
CA LEU A 99 3.89 -13.53 4.11
C LEU A 99 4.46 -12.87 5.38
N ARG A 100 4.82 -11.59 5.28
CA ARG A 100 5.35 -10.77 6.38
C ARG A 100 4.43 -9.62 6.78
N LEU A 101 3.27 -9.49 6.13
CA LEU A 101 2.27 -8.47 6.43
C LEU A 101 1.37 -9.00 7.53
N SER A 102 1.62 -8.59 8.79
CA SER A 102 0.80 -8.98 9.93
C SER A 102 0.60 -10.52 10.04
N ASN A 103 -0.23 -10.97 10.96
CA ASN A 103 -0.54 -12.41 11.11
C ASN A 103 -1.72 -12.83 10.22
N VAL A 104 -1.87 -14.15 10.03
CA VAL A 104 -2.91 -14.73 9.17
C VAL A 104 -4.34 -14.35 9.61
N ARG A 105 -4.59 -14.16 10.91
CA ARG A 105 -5.91 -13.79 11.43
C ARG A 105 -6.31 -12.40 10.95
N VAL A 106 -5.36 -11.46 10.96
CA VAL A 106 -5.55 -10.11 10.43
C VAL A 106 -5.76 -10.18 8.92
N ARG A 107 -4.92 -10.89 8.17
CA ARG A 107 -5.05 -11.02 6.70
C ARG A 107 -6.37 -11.65 6.25
N ASN A 108 -6.96 -12.54 7.05
CA ASN A 108 -8.26 -13.15 6.74
C ASN A 108 -9.43 -12.17 6.83
N VAL A 109 -9.27 -11.04 7.51
CA VAL A 109 -10.35 -10.08 7.77
C VAL A 109 -10.06 -8.70 7.16
N ALA A 110 -8.81 -8.24 7.20
CA ALA A 110 -8.38 -6.99 6.58
C ALA A 110 -8.60 -7.04 5.07
N THR A 111 -9.10 -5.95 4.50
CA THR A 111 -9.42 -5.84 3.07
C THR A 111 -8.48 -4.88 2.36
N VAL A 112 -8.33 -5.02 1.05
CA VAL A 112 -7.50 -4.14 0.21
C VAL A 112 -7.93 -2.68 0.36
N GLY A 113 -9.22 -2.39 0.18
CA GLY A 113 -9.75 -1.02 0.31
C GLY A 113 -9.59 -0.47 1.72
N GLY A 114 -9.83 -1.29 2.76
CA GLY A 114 -9.64 -0.87 4.15
C GLY A 114 -8.19 -0.56 4.49
N CYS A 115 -7.23 -1.33 3.95
CA CYS A 115 -5.81 -1.07 4.10
C CYS A 115 -5.41 0.28 3.48
N LEU A 116 -5.88 0.58 2.26
CA LEU A 116 -5.58 1.83 1.57
C LEU A 116 -6.28 3.03 2.21
N ALA A 117 -7.57 2.91 2.54
CA ALA A 117 -8.33 4.00 3.13
C ALA A 117 -7.89 4.35 4.57
N HIS A 118 -7.15 3.48 5.24
CA HIS A 118 -6.64 3.74 6.58
C HIS A 118 -5.52 4.79 6.61
N GLY A 119 -4.73 4.89 5.56
CA GLY A 119 -3.69 5.93 5.43
C GLY A 119 -2.51 5.80 6.41
N ASP A 120 -2.31 4.65 7.05
CA ASP A 120 -1.16 4.43 7.94
C ASP A 120 0.12 4.31 7.11
N PRO A 121 1.15 5.16 7.33
CA PRO A 121 2.41 5.12 6.60
C PRO A 121 3.21 3.82 6.82
N HIS A 122 2.91 3.05 7.87
CA HIS A 122 3.58 1.79 8.18
C HIS A 122 2.96 0.57 7.48
N MET A 123 1.96 0.76 6.61
CA MET A 123 1.40 -0.33 5.82
C MET A 123 2.37 -0.80 4.74
N ASP A 124 2.50 -2.12 4.56
CA ASP A 124 3.37 -2.74 3.56
C ASP A 124 2.82 -2.63 2.13
N LEU A 125 1.50 -2.68 1.97
CA LEU A 125 0.86 -2.73 0.66
C LEU A 125 0.95 -1.41 -0.14
N PRO A 126 0.76 -0.21 0.45
CA PRO A 126 0.81 1.06 -0.29
C PRO A 126 2.10 1.29 -1.07
N PRO A 127 3.33 1.17 -0.51
CA PRO A 127 4.56 1.40 -1.27
C PRO A 127 4.72 0.42 -2.43
N ILE A 128 4.29 -0.83 -2.28
CA ILE A 128 4.29 -1.82 -3.35
C ILE A 128 3.37 -1.39 -4.48
N LEU A 129 2.16 -0.96 -4.17
CA LEU A 129 1.17 -0.52 -5.16
C LEU A 129 1.60 0.75 -5.89
N ILE A 130 2.25 1.69 -5.21
CA ILE A 130 2.85 2.88 -5.83
C ILE A 130 3.95 2.45 -6.81
N ALA A 131 4.84 1.54 -6.42
CA ALA A 131 5.90 1.03 -7.29
C ALA A 131 5.35 0.32 -8.54
N LEU A 132 4.21 -0.39 -8.41
CA LEU A 132 3.51 -1.05 -9.50
C LEU A 132 2.68 -0.07 -10.37
N GLY A 133 2.57 1.20 -10.00
CA GLY A 133 1.76 2.19 -10.70
C GLY A 133 0.26 1.95 -10.60
N ALA A 134 -0.18 1.39 -9.49
CA ALA A 134 -1.57 1.05 -9.26
C ALA A 134 -2.46 2.28 -9.10
N GLN A 135 -3.76 2.10 -9.37
CA GLN A 135 -4.81 3.10 -9.20
C GLN A 135 -5.95 2.48 -8.39
N VAL A 136 -6.69 3.32 -7.69
CA VAL A 136 -7.97 2.95 -7.08
C VAL A 136 -9.12 3.62 -7.80
N SER A 137 -10.25 2.91 -7.91
CA SER A 137 -11.55 3.50 -8.21
C SER A 137 -12.21 3.90 -6.90
N ALA A 138 -12.60 5.16 -6.78
CA ALA A 138 -13.31 5.70 -5.64
C ALA A 138 -14.70 6.18 -6.07
N VAL A 139 -15.74 5.73 -5.36
CA VAL A 139 -17.14 6.01 -5.69
C VAL A 139 -17.70 6.99 -4.68
N HIS A 140 -18.34 8.04 -5.20
CA HIS A 140 -18.93 9.15 -4.49
C HIS A 140 -20.38 9.34 -4.99
N PRO A 141 -21.30 10.03 -4.28
CA PRO A 141 -22.69 10.25 -4.75
C PRO A 141 -22.82 10.87 -6.14
N LYS A 142 -21.81 11.62 -6.58
CA LYS A 142 -21.80 12.28 -7.91
C LYS A 142 -21.11 11.46 -9.02
N GLY A 143 -20.63 10.26 -8.73
CA GLY A 143 -19.95 9.38 -9.69
C GLY A 143 -18.73 8.67 -9.16
N GLU A 144 -17.90 8.19 -10.07
CA GLU A 144 -16.66 7.47 -9.79
C GLU A 144 -15.47 8.27 -10.32
N ARG A 145 -14.35 8.23 -9.60
CA ARG A 145 -13.06 8.76 -10.06
C ARG A 145 -11.94 7.75 -9.86
N ARG A 146 -10.93 7.83 -10.71
CA ARG A 146 -9.68 7.07 -10.54
C ARG A 146 -8.62 7.95 -9.88
N ILE A 147 -7.91 7.36 -8.93
CA ILE A 147 -6.86 8.02 -8.17
C ILE A 147 -5.63 7.13 -8.24
N ALA A 148 -4.48 7.65 -8.67
CA ALA A 148 -3.22 6.92 -8.52
C ALA A 148 -2.95 6.67 -7.04
N VAL A 149 -2.48 5.47 -6.67
CA VAL A 149 -2.18 5.17 -5.26
C VAL A 149 -1.10 6.12 -4.71
N GLU A 150 -0.21 6.61 -5.58
CA GLU A 150 0.80 7.64 -5.27
C GLU A 150 0.15 8.94 -4.73
N ASP A 151 -1.01 9.31 -5.26
CA ASP A 151 -1.72 10.55 -4.92
C ASP A 151 -2.80 10.35 -3.84
N LEU A 152 -3.05 9.11 -3.43
CA LEU A 152 -4.13 8.79 -2.50
C LEU A 152 -3.88 9.33 -1.08
N PHE A 153 -2.63 9.40 -0.64
CA PHE A 153 -2.26 9.74 0.72
C PHE A 153 -1.94 11.23 0.84
N ALA A 154 -2.67 11.93 1.71
CA ALA A 154 -2.45 13.35 2.00
C ALA A 154 -1.40 13.57 3.10
N GLY A 155 -1.40 12.73 4.14
CA GLY A 155 -0.51 12.84 5.29
C GLY A 155 -0.63 11.62 6.21
N TYR A 156 -0.27 11.81 7.46
CA TYR A 156 -0.25 10.78 8.50
C TYR A 156 -1.69 10.36 8.87
N PHE A 157 -2.07 9.12 8.53
CA PHE A 157 -3.45 8.60 8.61
C PHE A 157 -4.49 9.42 7.82
N GLU A 158 -4.04 10.09 6.75
CA GLU A 158 -4.92 10.91 5.93
C GLU A 158 -4.87 10.49 4.46
N THR A 159 -6.04 10.47 3.83
CA THR A 159 -6.21 10.25 2.40
C THR A 159 -7.00 11.41 1.78
N ILE A 160 -6.92 11.55 0.45
CA ILE A 160 -7.72 12.55 -0.29
C ILE A 160 -9.17 12.10 -0.54
N LEU A 161 -9.58 10.95 0.02
CA LEU A 161 -10.97 10.50 -0.05
C LEU A 161 -11.88 11.43 0.74
N GLN A 162 -13.03 11.76 0.15
CA GLN A 162 -14.07 12.47 0.88
C GLN A 162 -14.71 11.52 1.92
N LYS A 163 -15.34 12.07 2.96
CA LYS A 163 -15.94 11.26 4.04
C LYS A 163 -17.03 10.30 3.55
N ASN A 164 -17.72 10.66 2.46
CA ASN A 164 -18.74 9.86 1.79
C ASN A 164 -18.23 9.25 0.46
N GLU A 165 -16.93 8.98 0.36
CA GLU A 165 -16.30 8.34 -0.79
C GLU A 165 -15.70 7.00 -0.36
N LEU A 166 -15.99 5.94 -1.11
CA LEU A 166 -15.53 4.59 -0.82
C LEU A 166 -14.69 4.04 -1.98
N ILE A 167 -13.58 3.40 -1.65
CA ILE A 167 -12.81 2.63 -2.64
C ILE A 167 -13.65 1.41 -3.04
N SER A 168 -13.87 1.23 -4.33
CA SER A 168 -14.58 0.09 -4.90
C SER A 168 -13.64 -0.97 -5.48
N GLU A 169 -12.52 -0.55 -6.06
CA GLU A 169 -11.58 -1.43 -6.76
C GLU A 169 -10.15 -0.88 -6.73
N LEU A 170 -9.19 -1.80 -6.69
CA LEU A 170 -7.77 -1.55 -6.97
C LEU A 170 -7.43 -2.09 -8.35
N ARG A 171 -6.75 -1.30 -9.18
CA ARG A 171 -6.27 -1.67 -10.50
C ARG A 171 -4.75 -1.59 -10.57
N ILE A 172 -4.12 -2.67 -11.03
CA ILE A 172 -2.69 -2.73 -11.28
C ILE A 172 -2.50 -2.86 -12.79
N PRO A 173 -1.78 -1.92 -13.44
CA PRO A 173 -1.54 -1.98 -14.88
C PRO A 173 -0.63 -3.16 -15.24
N PRO A 174 -0.58 -3.55 -16.52
CA PRO A 174 0.39 -4.52 -17.01
C PRO A 174 1.82 -4.12 -16.63
N GLN A 175 2.61 -5.07 -16.15
CA GLN A 175 3.95 -4.77 -15.64
C GLN A 175 5.06 -4.86 -16.70
N GLY A 176 4.75 -5.26 -17.94
CA GLY A 176 5.67 -5.15 -19.08
C GLY A 176 7.03 -5.84 -18.94
N GLY A 177 7.19 -6.74 -17.98
CA GLY A 177 8.49 -7.37 -17.67
C GLY A 177 9.30 -6.62 -16.61
N ALA A 178 8.76 -5.56 -16.01
CA ALA A 178 9.37 -4.89 -14.87
C ALA A 178 9.62 -5.87 -13.71
N ARG A 179 10.80 -5.78 -13.12
CA ARG A 179 11.19 -6.58 -11.96
C ARG A 179 10.94 -5.80 -10.70
N THR A 180 10.26 -6.41 -9.73
CA THR A 180 9.81 -5.73 -8.52
C THR A 180 10.33 -6.43 -7.27
N ALA A 181 10.68 -5.64 -6.26
CA ALA A 181 11.06 -6.13 -4.94
C ALA A 181 10.47 -5.24 -3.84
N TYR A 182 10.30 -5.83 -2.67
CA TYR A 182 9.93 -5.12 -1.47
C TYR A 182 10.82 -5.58 -0.30
N CYS A 183 11.46 -4.63 0.36
CA CYS A 183 12.25 -4.83 1.56
C CYS A 183 11.54 -4.21 2.75
N LYS A 184 11.24 -5.02 3.77
CA LYS A 184 10.65 -4.61 5.04
C LYS A 184 11.69 -4.68 6.15
N VAL A 185 11.90 -3.57 6.83
CA VAL A 185 12.82 -3.49 7.99
C VAL A 185 12.00 -3.35 9.26
N THR A 186 12.08 -4.33 10.14
CA THR A 186 11.40 -4.32 11.44
C THR A 186 12.41 -4.29 12.58
N THR A 187 12.00 -3.79 13.74
CA THR A 187 12.81 -3.76 14.96
C THR A 187 12.53 -4.95 15.90
N GLY A 188 11.51 -5.74 15.59
CA GLY A 188 11.08 -6.91 16.35
C GLY A 188 10.75 -8.08 15.43
N SER A 189 9.52 -8.58 15.48
CA SER A 189 9.05 -9.67 14.63
C SER A 189 8.97 -9.26 13.15
N ALA A 190 9.14 -10.22 12.23
CA ALA A 190 8.99 -10.01 10.80
C ALA A 190 7.56 -9.54 10.41
N GLU A 191 6.56 -9.83 11.25
CA GLU A 191 5.16 -9.46 11.05
C GLU A 191 4.82 -8.07 11.62
N ASP A 192 5.73 -7.45 12.39
CA ASP A 192 5.53 -6.13 12.97
C ASP A 192 5.47 -5.04 11.88
N TRP A 193 4.98 -3.87 12.26
CA TRP A 193 5.06 -2.69 11.42
C TRP A 193 6.51 -2.31 11.16
N PRO A 194 6.86 -1.95 9.91
CA PRO A 194 8.21 -1.60 9.55
C PRO A 194 8.70 -0.29 10.21
N ALA A 195 9.98 -0.22 10.49
CA ALA A 195 10.70 1.03 10.71
C ALA A 195 10.93 1.75 9.36
N VAL A 196 11.20 0.97 8.31
CA VAL A 196 11.33 1.41 6.90
C VAL A 196 10.81 0.33 5.99
N GLY A 197 9.99 0.69 5.01
CA GLY A 197 9.60 -0.13 3.88
C GLY A 197 10.16 0.47 2.59
N VAL A 198 10.77 -0.34 1.73
CA VAL A 198 11.27 0.08 0.41
C VAL A 198 10.71 -0.84 -0.67
N ALA A 199 9.95 -0.28 -1.59
CA ALA A 199 9.48 -0.97 -2.79
C ALA A 199 10.17 -0.42 -4.03
N VAL A 200 10.57 -1.30 -4.94
CA VAL A 200 11.15 -0.90 -6.22
C VAL A 200 10.48 -1.65 -7.37
N SER A 201 10.36 -0.96 -8.50
CA SER A 201 10.00 -1.57 -9.79
C SER A 201 11.01 -1.08 -10.83
N VAL A 202 11.65 -1.99 -11.53
CA VAL A 202 12.78 -1.70 -12.41
C VAL A 202 12.56 -2.35 -13.76
N GLU A 203 12.68 -1.58 -14.84
CA GLU A 203 12.76 -2.09 -16.21
C GLU A 203 14.18 -1.97 -16.71
N GLN A 204 14.71 -3.04 -17.30
CA GLN A 204 16.02 -3.05 -17.92
C GLN A 204 15.93 -3.56 -19.36
N GLU A 205 16.85 -3.08 -20.19
CA GLU A 205 17.09 -3.56 -21.53
C GLU A 205 18.58 -3.90 -21.67
N GLY A 206 18.90 -5.20 -21.77
CA GLY A 206 20.29 -5.64 -21.65
C GLY A 206 20.88 -5.27 -20.28
N SER A 207 22.00 -4.54 -20.30
CA SER A 207 22.69 -4.05 -19.11
C SER A 207 22.33 -2.62 -18.71
N VAL A 208 21.32 -2.01 -19.35
CA VAL A 208 20.93 -0.61 -19.13
C VAL A 208 19.60 -0.54 -18.40
N LEU A 209 19.52 0.32 -17.36
CA LEU A 209 18.29 0.63 -16.66
C LEU A 209 17.45 1.61 -17.50
N LYS A 210 16.28 1.16 -17.92
CA LYS A 210 15.34 1.91 -18.75
C LYS A 210 14.45 2.83 -17.92
N SER A 211 13.89 2.29 -16.85
CA SER A 211 13.10 3.03 -15.88
C SER A 211 13.18 2.39 -14.51
N ALA A 212 12.98 3.20 -13.48
CA ALA A 212 12.86 2.72 -12.11
C ALA A 212 11.78 3.54 -11.37
N ARG A 213 11.07 2.87 -10.47
CA ARG A 213 10.28 3.51 -9.41
C ARG A 213 10.83 3.04 -8.08
N ILE A 214 11.15 3.98 -7.21
CA ILE A 214 11.68 3.75 -5.87
C ILE A 214 10.75 4.42 -4.88
N VAL A 215 10.16 3.63 -3.99
CA VAL A 215 9.15 4.10 -3.04
C VAL A 215 9.60 3.76 -1.62
N VAL A 216 9.52 4.74 -0.73
CA VAL A 216 9.76 4.57 0.70
C VAL A 216 8.47 4.72 1.48
N SER A 217 8.34 3.99 2.59
CA SER A 217 7.25 4.11 3.58
C SER A 217 7.78 3.93 5.00
N ALA A 218 6.97 4.21 5.99
CA ALA A 218 7.27 4.11 7.42
C ALA A 218 8.38 5.05 7.94
N ALA A 219 9.23 5.53 7.07
CA ALA A 219 10.24 6.53 7.41
C ALA A 219 9.71 7.97 7.30
N THR A 220 8.61 8.16 6.60
CA THR A 220 7.99 9.44 6.22
C THR A 220 6.52 9.47 6.64
N GLU A 221 5.87 10.63 6.61
CA GLU A 221 4.45 10.77 6.97
C GLU A 221 3.50 9.97 6.08
N LYS A 222 3.91 9.66 4.85
CA LYS A 222 3.17 8.84 3.88
C LYS A 222 4.14 8.08 2.98
N ALA A 223 3.67 7.02 2.34
CA ALA A 223 4.45 6.36 1.29
C ALA A 223 4.68 7.33 0.12
N MET A 224 5.92 7.45 -0.33
CA MET A 224 6.30 8.40 -1.39
C MET A 224 7.37 7.86 -2.32
N ARG A 225 7.35 8.32 -3.57
CA ARG A 225 8.41 8.04 -4.54
C ARG A 225 9.60 8.95 -4.32
N LEU A 226 10.77 8.39 -4.52
CA LEU A 226 12.06 9.09 -4.43
C LEU A 226 12.56 9.40 -5.85
N LYS A 227 12.07 10.49 -6.43
CA LYS A 227 12.33 10.85 -7.84
C LYS A 227 13.79 11.19 -8.12
N GLY A 228 14.49 11.75 -7.16
CA GLY A 228 15.94 12.01 -7.27
C GLY A 228 16.75 10.72 -7.31
N ALA A 229 16.38 9.74 -6.48
CA ALA A 229 16.99 8.42 -6.51
C ALA A 229 16.72 7.68 -7.84
N GLU A 230 15.49 7.81 -8.40
CA GLU A 230 15.13 7.25 -9.71
C GLU A 230 15.96 7.89 -10.83
N GLN A 231 16.13 9.20 -10.81
CA GLN A 231 16.97 9.94 -11.78
C GLN A 231 18.45 9.53 -11.71
N ALA A 232 18.96 9.24 -10.54
CA ALA A 232 20.35 8.77 -10.36
C ALA A 232 20.61 7.39 -11.03
N LEU A 233 19.56 6.65 -11.36
CA LEU A 233 19.63 5.36 -12.07
C LEU A 233 19.40 5.48 -13.57
N ALA A 234 18.72 6.53 -14.04
CA ALA A 234 18.22 6.64 -15.41
C ALA A 234 19.37 6.56 -16.44
N GLY A 235 19.25 5.63 -17.42
CA GLY A 235 20.23 5.44 -18.49
C GLY A 235 21.59 4.88 -18.05
N GLY A 236 21.74 4.54 -16.76
CA GLY A 236 22.96 3.97 -16.21
C GLY A 236 23.08 2.46 -16.38
N ALA A 237 24.30 1.95 -16.19
CA ALA A 237 24.54 0.52 -16.14
C ALA A 237 23.89 -0.10 -14.90
N VAL A 238 23.48 -1.37 -15.04
CA VAL A 238 23.00 -2.20 -13.92
C VAL A 238 24.21 -2.69 -13.13
N ASP A 239 24.70 -1.89 -12.21
CA ASP A 239 25.86 -2.22 -11.39
C ASP A 239 25.73 -1.71 -9.94
N ASP A 240 26.62 -2.20 -9.07
CA ASP A 240 26.64 -1.83 -7.65
C ASP A 240 26.91 -0.35 -7.40
N GLN A 241 27.62 0.33 -8.30
CA GLN A 241 27.88 1.77 -8.19
C GLN A 241 26.62 2.59 -8.47
N ALA A 242 25.82 2.20 -9.48
CA ALA A 242 24.54 2.81 -9.76
C ALA A 242 23.59 2.63 -8.57
N PHE A 243 23.53 1.43 -7.98
CA PHE A 243 22.70 1.18 -6.80
C PHE A 243 23.16 1.96 -5.57
N LYS A 244 24.48 2.15 -5.42
CA LYS A 244 25.02 2.99 -4.36
C LYS A 244 24.61 4.45 -4.55
N ARG A 245 24.77 5.00 -5.75
CA ARG A 245 24.33 6.38 -6.06
C ARG A 245 22.85 6.59 -5.79
N ALA A 246 21.99 5.63 -6.20
CA ALA A 246 20.56 5.72 -5.92
C ALA A 246 20.24 5.66 -4.42
N GLY A 247 20.96 4.82 -3.66
CA GLY A 247 20.82 4.78 -2.20
C GLY A 247 21.26 6.07 -1.51
N ASP A 248 22.36 6.67 -1.97
CA ASP A 248 22.84 7.96 -1.47
C ASP A 248 21.84 9.08 -1.79
N ALA A 249 21.38 9.17 -3.05
CA ALA A 249 20.37 10.14 -3.47
C ALA A 249 19.04 9.97 -2.70
N ALA A 250 18.62 8.73 -2.45
CA ALA A 250 17.42 8.44 -1.65
C ALA A 250 17.54 8.96 -0.22
N ALA A 251 18.69 8.77 0.42
CA ALA A 251 18.94 9.25 1.77
C ALA A 251 19.03 10.79 1.84
N ASP A 252 19.50 11.44 0.79
CA ASP A 252 19.57 12.89 0.71
C ASP A 252 18.21 13.53 0.41
N GLU A 253 17.34 12.84 -0.35
CA GLU A 253 15.99 13.31 -0.72
C GLU A 253 14.97 13.11 0.41
N VAL A 254 15.10 12.03 1.21
CA VAL A 254 14.06 11.64 2.16
C VAL A 254 14.08 12.47 3.44
N GLU A 255 12.93 13.06 3.79
CA GLU A 255 12.70 13.69 5.08
C GLU A 255 12.13 12.66 6.08
N CYS A 256 13.04 12.00 6.80
CA CYS A 256 12.66 10.99 7.78
C CYS A 256 12.10 11.60 9.06
N ILE A 257 11.09 10.92 9.64
CA ILE A 257 10.52 11.23 10.96
C ILE A 257 11.01 10.24 12.01
N SER A 258 11.25 10.73 13.23
CA SER A 258 11.54 9.87 14.39
C SER A 258 10.28 9.31 15.01
N ASP A 259 10.28 8.04 15.38
CA ASP A 259 9.21 7.38 16.10
C ASP A 259 9.78 6.30 17.06
N VAL A 260 8.88 5.49 17.65
CA VAL A 260 9.26 4.38 18.55
C VAL A 260 10.10 3.28 17.89
N ARG A 261 10.24 3.29 16.55
CA ARG A 261 10.99 2.29 15.76
C ARG A 261 12.36 2.77 15.33
N GLY A 262 12.66 4.04 15.54
CA GLY A 262 13.97 4.59 15.23
C GLY A 262 13.99 6.10 15.08
N SER A 263 15.17 6.67 15.30
CA SER A 263 15.41 8.10 15.04
C SER A 263 15.45 8.40 13.54
N ALA A 264 15.16 9.64 13.14
CA ALA A 264 15.21 10.08 11.76
C ALA A 264 16.59 9.83 11.10
N PRO A 265 17.74 10.12 11.76
CA PRO A 265 19.05 9.76 11.21
C PRO A 265 19.23 8.26 10.98
N TYR A 266 18.78 7.42 11.92
CA TYR A 266 18.85 5.95 11.76
C TYR A 266 17.99 5.48 10.59
N LYS A 267 16.76 5.95 10.48
CA LYS A 267 15.87 5.62 9.36
C LYS A 267 16.43 6.07 8.01
N ARG A 268 17.10 7.23 7.95
CA ARG A 268 17.77 7.72 6.75
C ARG A 268 18.87 6.75 6.30
N GLU A 269 19.68 6.23 7.22
CA GLU A 269 20.68 5.22 6.88
C GLU A 269 20.04 3.89 6.44
N LEU A 270 18.94 3.50 7.04
CA LEU A 270 18.18 2.34 6.57
C LEU A 270 17.66 2.55 5.13
N VAL A 271 17.13 3.72 4.79
CA VAL A 271 16.71 4.04 3.41
C VAL A 271 17.89 3.90 2.46
N ARG A 272 19.04 4.49 2.75
CA ARG A 272 20.28 4.36 1.95
C ARG A 272 20.62 2.89 1.64
N VAL A 273 20.66 2.07 2.67
CA VAL A 273 21.05 0.67 2.57
C VAL A 273 19.99 -0.17 1.85
N PHE A 274 18.70 0.03 2.19
CA PHE A 274 17.63 -0.82 1.71
C PHE A 274 17.12 -0.47 0.31
N VAL A 275 17.30 0.77 -0.16
CA VAL A 275 17.13 1.10 -1.58
C VAL A 275 18.13 0.30 -2.42
N ARG A 276 19.40 0.29 -2.04
CA ARG A 276 20.43 -0.51 -2.72
C ARG A 276 20.10 -2.01 -2.71
N ARG A 277 19.65 -2.54 -1.55
CA ARG A 277 19.28 -3.96 -1.43
C ARG A 277 18.05 -4.32 -2.26
N ALA A 278 17.03 -3.48 -2.26
CA ALA A 278 15.81 -3.70 -3.02
C ALA A 278 16.07 -3.70 -4.53
N LEU A 279 16.91 -2.78 -5.03
CA LEU A 279 17.34 -2.76 -6.43
C LEU A 279 18.07 -4.03 -6.82
N ARG A 280 19.04 -4.48 -6.02
CA ARG A 280 19.75 -5.75 -6.24
C ARG A 280 18.78 -6.93 -6.23
N GLN A 281 17.92 -7.02 -5.22
CA GLN A 281 16.92 -8.09 -5.10
C GLN A 281 15.98 -8.15 -6.31
N ALA A 282 15.52 -7.01 -6.83
CA ALA A 282 14.66 -6.95 -8.01
C ALA A 282 15.38 -7.56 -9.24
N LEU A 283 16.66 -7.29 -9.41
CA LEU A 283 17.44 -7.69 -10.59
C LEU A 283 17.99 -9.11 -10.49
N ASP A 284 18.28 -9.60 -9.29
CA ASP A 284 18.74 -10.98 -9.03
C ASP A 284 17.60 -12.03 -9.12
N GLY A 285 16.40 -11.65 -9.57
CA GLY A 285 15.26 -12.55 -9.73
C GLY A 285 14.24 -12.54 -8.59
N GLY A 286 14.27 -11.55 -7.73
CA GLY A 286 13.22 -11.28 -6.75
C GLY A 286 13.18 -12.25 -5.56
N GLY A 287 14.30 -12.87 -5.21
CA GLY A 287 14.45 -13.61 -3.95
C GLY A 287 14.16 -12.70 -2.75
N VAL A 288 13.55 -13.24 -1.68
CA VAL A 288 13.39 -12.51 -0.43
C VAL A 288 14.77 -12.40 0.22
N ALA A 289 15.33 -11.19 0.33
CA ALA A 289 16.51 -10.97 1.16
C ALA A 289 16.13 -11.20 2.63
N HIS A 290 16.87 -12.09 3.28
CA HIS A 290 16.80 -12.35 4.71
C HIS A 290 17.51 -11.26 5.49
#